data_f9615f7ccbc38ea37ed687a66ed687e2
#
_entry.id   f9615f7ccbc38ea37ed687a66ed687e2
#
_cell.length_a   1.000
_cell.length_b   1.000
_cell.length_c   1.000
_cell.angle_alpha   90.00
_cell.angle_beta   90.00
_cell.angle_gamma   90.00
#
_symmetry.space_group_name_H-M   'P 1'
#
loop_
_entity.id
_entity.type
_entity.pdbx_description
1 polymer ?
#
loop_
_entity_poly.entity_id
_entity_poly.type
_entity_poly.pdbx_seq_one_letter_code
_entity_poly.pdbx_strand_id
1 'polypeptide(L)'
;MITTTFYHRNQRLTGVSVSGHAGYADAGQDVICASVSASVQLTANLLTEIYQLPAEIAVEENCISISVDAIQDVNAERLLQGLLLQMQLLTEEA
;
A
#
# COMPACT_ATOMS: atom_id res chain seq x y z
N MET A 1 3.86 11.95 -10.17
CA MET A 1 3.48 12.14 -8.75
C MET A 1 2.72 10.93 -8.26
N ILE A 2 3.06 10.44 -7.08
CA ILE A 2 2.37 9.29 -6.48
C ILE A 2 1.20 9.76 -5.64
N THR A 3 0.07 9.13 -5.82
CA THR A 3 -1.12 9.34 -4.99
C THR A 3 -1.43 8.07 -4.22
N THR A 4 -1.48 8.17 -2.91
CA THR A 4 -1.81 7.06 -2.04
C THR A 4 -3.14 7.35 -1.35
N THR A 5 -4.10 6.43 -1.49
CA THR A 5 -5.42 6.57 -0.89
C THR A 5 -5.65 5.38 0.03
N PHE A 6 -6.02 5.65 1.28
CA PHE A 6 -6.36 4.60 2.23
C PHE A 6 -7.87 4.60 2.44
N TYR A 7 -8.45 3.41 2.50
CA TYR A 7 -9.90 3.23 2.60
C TYR A 7 -10.25 2.72 3.99
N HIS A 8 -11.32 3.25 4.53
CA HIS A 8 -11.81 2.89 5.86
C HIS A 8 -13.28 2.49 5.79
N ARG A 9 -13.68 1.59 6.68
CA ARG A 9 -15.07 1.22 6.86
C ARG A 9 -15.29 1.00 8.36
N ASN A 10 -16.25 1.72 8.94
CA ASN A 10 -16.56 1.62 10.38
C ASN A 10 -15.30 1.81 11.23
N GLN A 11 -14.49 2.82 10.88
CA GLN A 11 -13.25 3.17 11.59
C GLN A 11 -12.15 2.11 11.48
N ARG A 12 -12.32 1.13 10.61
CA ARG A 12 -11.30 0.12 10.32
C ARG A 12 -10.64 0.44 8.99
N LEU A 13 -9.35 0.21 8.93
CA LEU A 13 -8.57 0.37 7.70
C LEU A 13 -8.79 -0.87 6.83
N THR A 14 -9.40 -0.70 5.66
CA THR A 14 -9.82 -1.81 4.83
C THR A 14 -9.08 -1.94 3.51
N GLY A 15 -8.30 -0.94 3.12
CA GLY A 15 -7.60 -1.04 1.85
C GLY A 15 -6.71 0.15 1.56
N VAL A 16 -5.98 0.02 0.46
CA VAL A 16 -5.08 1.07 -0.02
C VAL A 16 -5.04 1.01 -1.54
N SER A 17 -4.91 2.18 -2.15
CA SER A 17 -4.70 2.32 -3.58
C SER A 17 -3.52 3.26 -3.80
N VAL A 18 -2.57 2.85 -4.62
CA VAL A 18 -1.38 3.63 -4.95
C VAL A 18 -1.31 3.77 -6.46
N SER A 19 -1.27 5.01 -6.94
CA SER A 19 -1.26 5.28 -8.38
C SER A 19 -0.20 6.31 -8.73
N GLY A 20 0.15 6.41 -10.00
CA GLY A 20 1.06 7.41 -10.51
C GLY A 20 2.53 7.09 -10.31
N HIS A 21 2.90 5.83 -10.09
CA HIS A 21 4.28 5.44 -9.80
C HIS A 21 5.06 5.01 -11.05
N ALA A 22 4.71 5.53 -12.20
CA ALA A 22 5.27 5.04 -13.46
C ALA A 22 6.64 5.63 -13.83
N GLY A 23 7.33 6.26 -12.93
CA GLY A 23 8.76 6.51 -13.12
C GLY A 23 9.14 7.69 -14.01
N TYR A 24 8.31 8.69 -14.12
CA TYR A 24 8.66 9.89 -14.90
C TYR A 24 9.13 11.05 -14.01
N ALA A 25 9.65 10.73 -12.84
CA ALA A 25 10.04 11.74 -11.87
C ALA A 25 11.54 12.02 -11.95
N ASP A 26 11.96 13.14 -11.38
CA ASP A 26 13.37 13.42 -11.17
C ASP A 26 14.02 12.38 -10.27
N ALA A 27 15.36 12.30 -10.31
CA ALA A 27 16.09 11.24 -9.62
C ALA A 27 15.72 11.09 -8.14
N GLY A 28 15.50 12.20 -7.44
CA GLY A 28 15.11 12.15 -6.03
C GLY A 28 13.72 11.58 -5.82
N GLN A 29 12.81 11.85 -6.74
CA GLN A 29 11.45 11.31 -6.67
C GLN A 29 11.41 9.84 -7.10
N ASP A 30 12.34 9.38 -7.94
CA ASP A 30 12.43 7.97 -8.29
C ASP A 30 12.73 7.10 -7.08
N VAL A 31 13.57 7.59 -6.17
CA VAL A 31 13.85 6.87 -4.92
C VAL A 31 12.58 6.74 -4.08
N ILE A 32 11.79 7.80 -3.98
CA ILE A 32 10.54 7.77 -3.24
C ILE A 32 9.54 6.81 -3.92
N CYS A 33 9.43 6.87 -5.25
CA CYS A 33 8.58 5.97 -6.01
C CYS A 33 8.96 4.51 -5.78
N ALA A 34 10.25 4.21 -5.82
CA ALA A 34 10.74 2.86 -5.58
C ALA A 34 10.44 2.42 -4.15
N SER A 35 10.61 3.32 -3.18
CA SER A 35 10.32 3.02 -1.77
C SER A 35 8.84 2.73 -1.55
N VAL A 36 7.96 3.51 -2.15
CA VAL A 36 6.53 3.29 -2.07
C VAL A 36 6.15 1.95 -2.70
N SER A 37 6.64 1.69 -3.91
CA SER A 37 6.37 0.43 -4.61
C SER A 37 6.84 -0.77 -3.81
N ALA A 38 8.05 -0.72 -3.27
CA ALA A 38 8.58 -1.81 -2.46
C ALA A 38 7.76 -2.03 -1.20
N SER A 39 7.33 -0.95 -0.55
CA SER A 39 6.51 -1.04 0.67
C SER A 39 5.16 -1.69 0.38
N VAL A 40 4.51 -1.31 -0.72
CA VAL A 40 3.23 -1.89 -1.11
C VAL A 40 3.40 -3.36 -1.46
N GLN A 41 4.45 -3.71 -2.21
CA GLN A 41 4.71 -5.10 -2.58
C GLN A 41 4.99 -5.95 -1.35
N LEU A 42 5.77 -5.44 -0.41
CA LEU A 42 6.03 -6.16 0.84
C LEU A 42 4.73 -6.42 1.60
N THR A 43 3.89 -5.40 1.71
CA THR A 43 2.61 -5.54 2.41
C THR A 43 1.73 -6.60 1.73
N ALA A 44 1.64 -6.56 0.40
CA ALA A 44 0.87 -7.55 -0.35
C ALA A 44 1.41 -8.96 -0.12
N ASN A 45 2.73 -9.13 -0.17
CA ASN A 45 3.36 -10.43 0.04
C ASN A 45 3.13 -10.94 1.45
N LEU A 46 3.21 -10.07 2.45
CA LEU A 46 2.92 -10.46 3.82
C LEU A 46 1.49 -10.94 3.97
N LEU A 47 0.54 -10.21 3.39
CA LEU A 47 -0.88 -10.59 3.47
C LEU A 47 -1.14 -11.93 2.81
N THR A 48 -0.64 -12.14 1.60
CA THR A 48 -1.01 -13.31 0.80
C THR A 48 -0.12 -14.52 1.05
N GLU A 49 1.19 -14.32 1.20
CA GLU A 49 2.14 -15.44 1.28
C GLU A 49 2.49 -15.82 2.71
N ILE A 50 2.70 -14.85 3.58
CA ILE A 50 3.15 -15.13 4.94
C ILE A 50 1.96 -15.40 5.86
N TYR A 51 0.98 -14.51 5.87
CA TYR A 51 -0.22 -14.69 6.68
C TYR A 51 -1.28 -15.53 5.97
N GLN A 52 -1.13 -15.76 4.67
CA GLN A 52 -2.04 -16.58 3.86
C GLN A 52 -3.49 -16.12 3.99
N LEU A 53 -3.70 -14.81 3.96
CA LEU A 53 -5.02 -14.21 4.02
C LEU A 53 -5.54 -13.97 2.59
N PRO A 54 -6.86 -14.07 2.38
CA PRO A 54 -7.43 -13.87 1.04
C PRO A 54 -7.60 -12.38 0.70
N ALA A 55 -6.53 -11.62 0.76
CA ALA A 55 -6.54 -10.22 0.36
C ALA A 55 -6.73 -10.11 -1.16
N GLU A 56 -7.51 -9.12 -1.58
CA GLU A 56 -7.69 -8.85 -3.00
C GLU A 56 -6.64 -7.85 -3.46
N ILE A 57 -5.82 -8.27 -4.40
CA ILE A 57 -4.73 -7.45 -4.93
C ILE A 57 -5.01 -7.22 -6.40
N ALA A 58 -5.14 -5.95 -6.79
CA ALA A 58 -5.31 -5.57 -8.19
C ALA A 58 -4.10 -4.78 -8.64
N VAL A 59 -3.47 -5.22 -9.72
CA VAL A 59 -2.31 -4.55 -10.29
C VAL A 59 -2.68 -4.10 -11.69
N GLU A 60 -2.70 -2.80 -11.91
CA GLU A 60 -2.94 -2.22 -13.21
C GLU A 60 -1.72 -1.41 -13.63
N GLU A 61 -1.73 -0.87 -14.85
CA GLU A 61 -0.56 -0.23 -15.42
C GLU A 61 0.02 0.86 -14.53
N ASN A 62 -0.82 1.65 -13.90
CA ASN A 62 -0.39 2.78 -13.06
C ASN A 62 -0.98 2.74 -11.66
N CYS A 63 -1.48 1.59 -11.24
CA CYS A 63 -2.20 1.53 -9.97
C CYS A 63 -2.07 0.14 -9.36
N ILE A 64 -1.76 0.11 -8.08
CA ILE A 64 -1.81 -1.11 -7.28
C ILE A 64 -2.80 -0.87 -6.16
N SER A 65 -3.74 -1.78 -5.97
CA SER A 65 -4.67 -1.68 -4.87
C SER A 65 -4.73 -2.98 -4.08
N ILE A 66 -4.94 -2.83 -2.78
CA ILE A 66 -5.07 -3.94 -1.85
C ILE A 66 -6.37 -3.73 -1.08
N SER A 67 -7.20 -4.76 -1.02
CA SER A 67 -8.43 -4.72 -0.23
C SER A 67 -8.45 -5.89 0.74
N VAL A 68 -8.73 -5.59 2.00
CA VAL A 68 -8.90 -6.60 3.05
C VAL A 68 -10.28 -6.46 3.70
N ASP A 69 -11.21 -5.80 3.02
CA ASP A 69 -12.53 -5.49 3.57
C ASP A 69 -13.30 -6.76 3.97
N ALA A 70 -13.13 -7.85 3.22
CA ALA A 70 -13.81 -9.11 3.49
C ALA A 70 -13.10 -9.96 4.54
N ILE A 71 -11.95 -9.54 5.04
CA ILE A 71 -11.13 -10.33 5.96
C ILE A 71 -11.42 -9.88 7.41
N GLN A 72 -11.68 -10.86 8.28
CA GLN A 72 -11.96 -10.58 9.68
C GLN A 72 -10.76 -10.90 10.58
N ASP A 73 -9.57 -10.77 10.06
CA ASP A 73 -8.33 -11.01 10.81
C ASP A 73 -7.70 -9.67 11.16
N VAL A 74 -7.44 -9.44 12.45
CA VAL A 74 -6.85 -8.18 12.91
C VAL A 74 -5.48 -7.94 12.27
N ASN A 75 -4.76 -8.99 11.90
CA ASN A 75 -3.45 -8.84 11.28
C ASN A 75 -3.53 -8.15 9.92
N ALA A 76 -4.63 -8.35 9.18
CA ALA A 76 -4.82 -7.67 7.91
C ALA A 76 -4.82 -6.15 8.11
N GLU A 77 -5.58 -5.67 9.09
CA GLU A 77 -5.61 -4.23 9.38
C GLU A 77 -4.27 -3.73 9.89
N ARG A 78 -3.60 -4.50 10.75
CA ARG A 78 -2.32 -4.09 11.31
C ARG A 78 -1.24 -3.96 10.24
N LEU A 79 -1.25 -4.85 9.25
CA LEU A 79 -0.30 -4.74 8.14
C LEU A 79 -0.57 -3.48 7.31
N LEU A 80 -1.83 -3.14 7.08
CA LEU A 80 -2.17 -1.89 6.40
C LEU A 80 -1.82 -0.66 7.25
N GLN A 81 -1.96 -0.75 8.56
CA GLN A 81 -1.54 0.34 9.46
C GLN A 81 -0.03 0.58 9.35
N GLY A 82 0.75 -0.50 9.26
CA GLY A 82 2.19 -0.37 9.04
C GLY A 82 2.52 0.32 7.72
N LEU A 83 1.79 -0.03 6.67
CA LEU A 83 1.98 0.62 5.38
C LEU A 83 1.61 2.09 5.45
N LEU A 84 0.51 2.43 6.12
CA LEU A 84 0.10 3.83 6.29
C LEU A 84 1.19 4.63 7.02
N LEU A 85 1.73 4.07 8.09
CA LEU A 85 2.81 4.72 8.82
C LEU A 85 4.03 4.95 7.92
N GLN A 86 4.40 3.94 7.13
CA GLN A 86 5.52 4.05 6.21
C GLN A 86 5.29 5.16 5.18
N MET A 87 4.08 5.26 4.64
CA MET A 87 3.76 6.31 3.68
C MET A 87 3.86 7.69 4.32
N GLN A 88 3.40 7.83 5.56
CA GLN A 88 3.50 9.10 6.29
C GLN A 88 4.96 9.49 6.51
N LEU A 89 5.79 8.54 6.90
CA LEU A 89 7.22 8.80 7.11
C LEU A 89 7.92 9.21 5.82
N LEU A 90 7.62 8.54 4.71
CA LEU A 90 8.20 8.90 3.42
C LEU A 90 7.80 10.31 3.00
N THR A 91 6.55 10.70 3.25
CA THR A 91 6.07 12.03 2.92
C THR A 91 6.77 13.10 3.76
N GLU A 92 7.01 12.83 5.03
CA GLU A 92 7.70 13.78 5.91
C GLU A 92 9.16 13.98 5.51
N GLU A 93 9.80 12.94 5.00
CA GLU A 93 11.21 13.01 4.58
C GLU A 93 11.36 13.64 3.20
N ALA A 94 10.30 13.67 2.43
CA ALA A 94 10.32 14.25 1.09
C ALA A 94 10.11 15.77 1.19
#